data_6ea292285c2ddb168881d7e574574593
#
_entry.id   6ea292285c2ddb168881d7e574574593
#
_cell.length_a   1.000
_cell.length_b   1.000
_cell.length_c   1.000
_cell.angle_alpha   90.00
_cell.angle_beta   90.00
_cell.angle_gamma   90.00
#
_symmetry.space_group_name_H-M   'P 1'
#
loop_
_entity.id
_entity.type
_entity.pdbx_description
1 polymer ?
#
loop_
_entity_poly.entity_id
_entity_poly.type
_entity_poly.pdbx_seq_one_letter_code
_entity_poly.pdbx_strand_id
1 'polypeptide(L)'
;KQFRERALDLSGYCAFDSCIKAVEGMKLLTGGKDISQLIEKITWSGDTSQVSRKINFTIAQNKKDTLFPNVSIDIGDEIIMQDNEGNNIFGGIIFDADKKGSSKTVSYLAYDLLFYVNQSDVNMVFSGTPESIVTQICQKLDIPCGELAPTNGVVVKSPCFGKKAYKAIMMAYTVAARKNGTKYIPLIKNINQLCVIEKGTLCGAVMTGDYNLIDTEYKSTLQNLVNRVIITNSKGNQIKVIEDAESIQKYGLVQKVMKQSDKEDISAEAQKALVSVENSGSVSGVPNDFRAVSGYSIIVQDEVSGLYGQFYIESDTHTFTNGKAQMDLTLAFENLMDEEEIEKDTNNKKSK
;
A
#
# COMPACT_ATOMS: atom_id res chain seq x y z
N LYS A 1 19.54 -11.64 16.54
CA LYS A 1 19.94 -11.25 17.92
C LYS A 1 19.59 -9.78 18.26
N GLN A 2 19.42 -8.92 17.28
CA GLN A 2 19.14 -7.48 17.50
C GLN A 2 17.66 -7.14 17.77
N PHE A 3 16.74 -8.09 17.55
CA PHE A 3 15.30 -7.87 17.74
C PHE A 3 14.77 -8.14 19.16
N ARG A 4 15.61 -8.67 20.08
CA ARG A 4 15.18 -9.04 21.43
C ARG A 4 15.17 -7.90 22.47
N GLU A 5 15.67 -6.71 22.15
CA GLU A 5 15.90 -5.68 23.20
C GLU A 5 14.91 -4.51 23.25
N ARG A 6 13.84 -4.50 22.45
CA ARG A 6 12.75 -3.56 22.66
C ARG A 6 11.56 -4.26 23.29
N ALA A 7 11.56 -4.34 24.60
CA ALA A 7 10.33 -4.55 25.36
C ALA A 7 9.39 -3.37 25.08
N LEU A 8 8.42 -3.57 24.19
CA LEU A 8 7.38 -2.59 23.91
C LEU A 8 6.45 -2.54 25.13
N ASP A 9 6.30 -1.36 25.72
CA ASP A 9 5.29 -1.11 26.73
C ASP A 9 3.90 -1.15 26.07
N LEU A 10 3.19 -2.25 26.25
CA LEU A 10 1.87 -2.50 25.66
C LEU A 10 0.72 -2.02 26.54
N SER A 11 1.00 -1.32 27.65
CA SER A 11 -0.04 -0.88 28.61
C SER A 11 -1.10 0.08 28.05
N GLY A 12 -0.89 0.63 26.84
CA GLY A 12 -1.83 1.52 26.14
C GLY A 12 -2.60 0.87 24.99
N TYR A 13 -2.34 -0.40 24.66
CA TYR A 13 -3.00 -1.06 23.52
C TYR A 13 -4.14 -1.95 24.02
N CYS A 14 -5.37 -1.56 23.70
CA CYS A 14 -6.58 -2.34 23.98
C CYS A 14 -6.59 -3.61 23.12
N ALA A 15 -6.20 -4.73 23.68
CA ALA A 15 -6.00 -5.98 22.92
C ALA A 15 -7.30 -6.74 22.59
N PHE A 16 -8.46 -6.45 23.15
CA PHE A 16 -9.55 -7.42 23.08
C PHE A 16 -10.97 -6.92 22.80
N ASP A 17 -11.40 -5.78 23.32
CA ASP A 17 -12.82 -5.42 23.26
C ASP A 17 -13.29 -4.94 21.87
N SER A 18 -12.38 -4.46 21.01
CA SER A 18 -12.75 -3.99 19.67
C SER A 18 -12.82 -5.09 18.60
N CYS A 19 -12.05 -6.18 18.76
CA CYS A 19 -12.04 -7.26 17.78
C CYS A 19 -13.35 -8.09 17.76
N ILE A 20 -14.01 -8.29 18.89
CA ILE A 20 -15.23 -9.09 18.98
C ILE A 20 -16.45 -8.34 18.42
N LYS A 21 -16.46 -7.00 18.49
CA LYS A 21 -17.57 -6.20 17.97
C LYS A 21 -17.56 -6.02 16.44
N ALA A 22 -16.43 -6.23 15.79
CA ALA A 22 -16.30 -6.07 14.33
C ALA A 22 -16.89 -7.26 13.53
N VAL A 23 -17.28 -8.34 14.16
CA VAL A 23 -17.72 -9.59 13.53
C VAL A 23 -19.20 -9.59 13.16
N GLU A 24 -20.02 -8.72 13.75
CA GLU A 24 -21.45 -8.65 13.47
C GLU A 24 -21.77 -7.44 12.57
N GLY A 25 -21.90 -7.73 11.26
CA GLY A 25 -22.57 -6.87 10.26
C GLY A 25 -21.74 -5.69 9.77
N MET A 26 -21.27 -5.82 8.61
CA MET A 26 -20.82 -4.76 7.72
C MET A 26 -22.00 -4.35 6.83
N LYS A 27 -22.07 -3.08 6.45
CA LYS A 27 -23.03 -2.56 5.47
C LYS A 27 -22.35 -2.25 4.16
N LEU A 28 -22.99 -2.60 3.06
CA LEU A 28 -22.60 -2.19 1.73
C LEU A 28 -23.74 -1.39 1.09
N LEU A 29 -23.44 -0.17 0.70
CA LEU A 29 -24.41 0.78 0.20
C LEU A 29 -24.09 1.15 -1.24
N THR A 30 -25.10 1.25 -2.11
CA THR A 30 -24.99 1.81 -3.45
C THR A 30 -26.24 2.63 -3.78
N GLY A 31 -26.07 3.84 -4.35
CA GLY A 31 -27.18 4.76 -4.58
C GLY A 31 -28.02 5.05 -3.34
N GLY A 32 -27.41 5.04 -2.15
CA GLY A 32 -28.08 5.23 -0.86
C GLY A 32 -28.89 4.01 -0.37
N LYS A 33 -28.85 2.88 -1.06
CA LYS A 33 -29.56 1.65 -0.69
C LYS A 33 -28.60 0.65 -0.05
N ASP A 34 -29.03 0.04 1.05
CA ASP A 34 -28.31 -1.07 1.69
C ASP A 34 -28.57 -2.37 0.93
N ILE A 35 -27.49 -2.96 0.40
CA ILE A 35 -27.50 -4.21 -0.36
C ILE A 35 -26.89 -5.38 0.42
N SER A 36 -26.56 -5.19 1.68
CA SER A 36 -25.83 -6.16 2.52
C SER A 36 -26.47 -7.54 2.55
N GLN A 37 -27.81 -7.61 2.53
CA GLN A 37 -28.54 -8.89 2.55
C GLN A 37 -28.41 -9.72 1.26
N LEU A 38 -27.96 -9.11 0.15
CA LEU A 38 -27.75 -9.78 -1.13
C LEU A 38 -26.35 -10.32 -1.30
N ILE A 39 -25.45 -9.98 -0.38
CA ILE A 39 -24.03 -10.27 -0.50
C ILE A 39 -23.72 -11.69 -0.09
N GLU A 40 -23.02 -12.40 -0.97
CA GLU A 40 -22.46 -13.73 -0.69
C GLU A 40 -21.03 -13.63 -0.16
N LYS A 41 -20.25 -12.74 -0.74
CA LYS A 41 -18.84 -12.54 -0.39
C LYS A 41 -18.41 -11.12 -0.70
N ILE A 42 -17.57 -10.57 0.19
CA ILE A 42 -16.78 -9.37 -0.07
C ILE A 42 -15.30 -9.67 0.19
N THR A 43 -14.46 -9.11 -0.64
CA THR A 43 -13.00 -9.03 -0.43
C THR A 43 -12.57 -7.59 -0.60
N TRP A 44 -12.13 -6.97 0.47
CA TRP A 44 -11.54 -5.63 0.48
C TRP A 44 -10.04 -5.74 0.66
N SER A 45 -9.24 -5.12 -0.21
CA SER A 45 -7.80 -5.30 -0.20
C SER A 45 -7.04 -4.06 -0.62
N GLY A 46 -5.80 -3.97 -0.14
CA GLY A 46 -4.82 -2.97 -0.51
C GLY A 46 -3.41 -3.55 -0.54
N ASP A 47 -2.52 -2.81 -1.20
CA ASP A 47 -1.13 -3.19 -1.36
C ASP A 47 -0.30 -1.91 -1.54
N THR A 48 0.86 -1.82 -0.91
CA THR A 48 1.72 -0.63 -1.02
C THR A 48 2.36 -0.45 -2.39
N SER A 49 2.37 -1.49 -3.23
CA SER A 49 2.82 -1.45 -4.62
C SER A 49 1.70 -1.13 -5.61
N GLN A 50 0.45 -1.40 -5.23
CA GLN A 50 -0.75 -1.09 -6.00
C GLN A 50 -1.46 0.10 -5.36
N VAL A 51 -1.37 1.23 -6.00
CA VAL A 51 -1.73 2.52 -5.43
C VAL A 51 -3.16 2.60 -4.87
N SER A 52 -4.17 2.01 -5.55
CA SER A 52 -5.57 2.09 -5.13
C SER A 52 -6.04 0.83 -4.41
N ARG A 53 -6.81 1.02 -3.35
CA ARG A 53 -7.54 -0.08 -2.71
C ARG A 53 -8.73 -0.49 -3.55
N LYS A 54 -9.11 -1.76 -3.43
CA LYS A 54 -10.22 -2.33 -4.20
C LYS A 54 -11.15 -3.16 -3.33
N ILE A 55 -12.38 -3.23 -3.77
CA ILE A 55 -13.38 -4.14 -3.23
C ILE A 55 -13.92 -5.01 -4.35
N ASN A 56 -13.89 -6.34 -4.13
CA ASN A 56 -14.61 -7.29 -4.96
C ASN A 56 -15.78 -7.83 -4.15
N PHE A 57 -16.97 -7.79 -4.70
CA PHE A 57 -18.13 -8.36 -4.03
C PHE A 57 -19.03 -9.11 -5.00
N THR A 58 -19.71 -10.12 -4.48
CA THR A 58 -20.64 -10.95 -5.24
C THR A 58 -22.01 -10.88 -4.59
N ILE A 59 -23.01 -10.55 -5.39
CA ILE A 59 -24.42 -10.49 -4.95
C ILE A 59 -25.24 -11.59 -5.61
N ALA A 60 -26.22 -12.10 -4.86
CA ALA A 60 -27.23 -13.00 -5.39
C ALA A 60 -28.21 -12.22 -6.29
N GLN A 61 -28.62 -12.84 -7.39
CA GLN A 61 -29.67 -12.32 -8.28
C GLN A 61 -30.67 -13.42 -8.64
N ASN A 62 -31.96 -13.07 -8.63
CA ASN A 62 -33.00 -13.96 -9.14
C ASN A 62 -34.03 -13.18 -9.96
N LYS A 63 -33.76 -13.02 -11.25
CA LYS A 63 -34.63 -12.28 -12.17
C LYS A 63 -36.00 -12.96 -12.43
N LYS A 64 -36.13 -14.24 -12.08
CA LYS A 64 -37.39 -15.00 -12.29
C LYS A 64 -38.34 -14.90 -11.09
N ASP A 65 -37.84 -14.54 -9.94
CA ASP A 65 -38.59 -14.33 -8.73
C ASP A 65 -38.89 -12.84 -8.53
N THR A 66 -40.14 -12.47 -8.69
CA THR A 66 -40.58 -11.07 -8.54
C THR A 66 -40.53 -10.57 -7.10
N LEU A 67 -40.45 -11.51 -6.12
CA LEU A 67 -40.31 -11.18 -4.70
C LEU A 67 -38.86 -11.03 -4.26
N PHE A 68 -37.91 -11.49 -5.10
CA PHE A 68 -36.49 -11.34 -4.79
C PHE A 68 -36.07 -9.88 -4.97
N PRO A 69 -35.39 -9.26 -3.98
CA PRO A 69 -34.95 -7.89 -4.10
C PRO A 69 -33.89 -7.76 -5.20
N ASN A 70 -34.29 -7.21 -6.34
CA ASN A 70 -33.40 -6.96 -7.46
C ASN A 70 -32.85 -5.53 -7.35
N VAL A 71 -31.54 -5.40 -7.27
CA VAL A 71 -30.82 -4.10 -7.33
C VAL A 71 -30.10 -4.02 -8.67
N SER A 72 -30.29 -2.93 -9.39
CA SER A 72 -29.46 -2.60 -10.55
C SER A 72 -28.22 -1.87 -10.04
N ILE A 73 -27.06 -2.40 -10.38
CA ILE A 73 -25.77 -1.78 -10.14
C ILE A 73 -25.07 -1.73 -11.49
N ASP A 74 -24.67 -0.54 -11.88
CA ASP A 74 -24.03 -0.28 -13.17
C ASP A 74 -22.58 0.21 -12.99
N ILE A 75 -21.79 0.10 -14.04
CA ILE A 75 -20.43 0.67 -14.05
C ILE A 75 -20.55 2.19 -13.87
N GLY A 76 -19.74 2.74 -12.98
CA GLY A 76 -19.75 4.13 -12.59
C GLY A 76 -20.56 4.44 -11.33
N ASP A 77 -21.35 3.49 -10.82
CA ASP A 77 -22.05 3.66 -9.55
C ASP A 77 -21.07 3.72 -8.38
N GLU A 78 -21.43 4.52 -7.37
CA GLU A 78 -20.68 4.59 -6.11
C GLU A 78 -21.04 3.43 -5.22
N ILE A 79 -20.01 2.90 -4.53
CA ILE A 79 -20.14 1.88 -3.50
C ILE A 79 -19.47 2.35 -2.21
N ILE A 80 -20.18 2.20 -1.08
CA ILE A 80 -19.68 2.58 0.24
C ILE A 80 -19.78 1.35 1.16
N MET A 81 -18.66 1.01 1.80
CA MET A 81 -18.63 -0.01 2.85
C MET A 81 -18.53 0.67 4.21
N GLN A 82 -19.39 0.26 5.13
CA GLN A 82 -19.44 0.74 6.51
C GLN A 82 -19.26 -0.43 7.48
N ASP A 83 -18.70 -0.12 8.65
CA ASP A 83 -18.70 -1.06 9.79
C ASP A 83 -20.06 -1.10 10.49
N ASN A 84 -20.15 -1.90 11.57
CA ASN A 84 -21.35 -2.00 12.41
C ASN A 84 -21.79 -0.71 13.08
N GLU A 85 -20.85 0.17 13.34
CA GLU A 85 -21.07 1.44 14.00
C GLU A 85 -21.53 2.52 13.02
N GLY A 86 -21.49 2.23 11.70
CA GLY A 86 -21.81 3.14 10.62
C GLY A 86 -20.63 4.01 10.18
N ASN A 87 -19.41 3.68 10.62
CA ASN A 87 -18.21 4.38 10.13
C ASN A 87 -17.89 3.93 8.71
N ASN A 88 -17.53 4.88 7.86
CA ASN A 88 -17.17 4.59 6.48
C ASN A 88 -15.76 3.99 6.43
N ILE A 89 -15.66 2.76 5.94
CA ILE A 89 -14.40 2.01 5.83
C ILE A 89 -13.81 2.15 4.41
N PHE A 90 -14.67 2.15 3.39
CA PHE A 90 -14.27 2.26 2.00
C PHE A 90 -15.33 3.01 1.20
N GLY A 91 -14.88 3.83 0.26
CA GLY A 91 -15.70 4.39 -0.80
C GLY A 91 -15.00 4.20 -2.13
N GLY A 92 -15.76 3.84 -3.15
CA GLY A 92 -15.19 3.59 -4.48
C GLY A 92 -16.25 3.62 -5.57
N ILE A 93 -15.78 3.47 -6.80
CA ILE A 93 -16.59 3.46 -8.01
C ILE A 93 -16.53 2.05 -8.63
N ILE A 94 -17.66 1.56 -9.12
CA ILE A 94 -17.77 0.28 -9.82
C ILE A 94 -17.07 0.39 -11.19
N PHE A 95 -16.06 -0.46 -11.40
CA PHE A 95 -15.32 -0.52 -12.68
C PHE A 95 -15.71 -1.73 -13.53
N ASP A 96 -15.97 -2.87 -12.88
CA ASP A 96 -16.32 -4.11 -13.58
C ASP A 96 -17.58 -4.74 -13.01
N ALA A 97 -18.36 -5.36 -13.89
CA ALA A 97 -19.53 -6.14 -13.56
C ALA A 97 -19.54 -7.45 -14.40
N ASP A 98 -19.23 -8.57 -13.77
CA ASP A 98 -19.23 -9.89 -14.43
C ASP A 98 -20.58 -10.61 -14.20
N LYS A 99 -21.40 -10.66 -15.25
CA LYS A 99 -22.75 -11.26 -15.27
C LYS A 99 -22.74 -12.52 -16.13
N LYS A 100 -22.62 -13.69 -15.52
CA LYS A 100 -22.66 -14.97 -16.23
C LYS A 100 -24.10 -15.47 -16.34
N GLY A 101 -24.54 -15.84 -17.55
CA GLY A 101 -25.90 -16.29 -17.81
C GLY A 101 -26.30 -17.58 -17.07
N SER A 102 -25.32 -18.41 -16.70
CA SER A 102 -25.50 -19.65 -15.92
C SER A 102 -25.48 -19.43 -14.40
N SER A 103 -25.03 -18.27 -13.95
CA SER A 103 -24.90 -17.97 -12.52
C SER A 103 -26.12 -17.22 -11.98
N LYS A 104 -26.49 -17.54 -10.74
CA LYS A 104 -27.46 -16.75 -9.98
C LYS A 104 -26.83 -15.57 -9.26
N THR A 105 -25.59 -15.28 -9.57
CA THR A 105 -24.79 -14.23 -8.91
C THR A 105 -24.16 -13.29 -9.94
N VAL A 106 -23.85 -12.08 -9.49
CA VAL A 106 -23.06 -11.10 -10.25
C VAL A 106 -21.90 -10.65 -9.37
N SER A 107 -20.72 -10.65 -9.95
CA SER A 107 -19.51 -10.15 -9.28
C SER A 107 -19.19 -8.73 -9.77
N TYR A 108 -18.81 -7.88 -8.84
CA TYR A 108 -18.44 -6.50 -9.09
C TYR A 108 -17.05 -6.20 -8.55
N LEU A 109 -16.33 -5.32 -9.23
CA LEU A 109 -15.06 -4.76 -8.80
C LEU A 109 -15.18 -3.23 -8.72
N ALA A 110 -14.83 -2.66 -7.57
CA ALA A 110 -14.71 -1.22 -7.40
C ALA A 110 -13.31 -0.84 -6.89
N TYR A 111 -12.85 0.34 -7.30
CA TYR A 111 -11.64 0.98 -6.83
C TYR A 111 -11.95 2.29 -6.10
N ASP A 112 -11.11 2.64 -5.13
CA ASP A 112 -11.15 3.97 -4.52
C ASP A 112 -10.65 5.08 -5.48
N LEU A 113 -10.78 6.34 -5.05
CA LEU A 113 -10.41 7.48 -5.89
C LEU A 113 -8.92 7.59 -6.18
N LEU A 114 -8.06 6.85 -5.46
CA LEU A 114 -6.62 6.84 -5.77
C LEU A 114 -6.34 6.23 -7.14
N PHE A 115 -7.24 5.39 -7.67
CA PHE A 115 -7.19 4.91 -9.05
C PHE A 115 -7.13 6.08 -10.05
N TYR A 116 -7.99 7.10 -9.88
CA TYR A 116 -8.01 8.25 -10.77
C TYR A 116 -6.73 9.10 -10.63
N VAL A 117 -6.20 9.24 -9.42
CA VAL A 117 -4.92 9.91 -9.18
C VAL A 117 -3.77 9.19 -9.89
N ASN A 118 -3.81 7.85 -9.93
CA ASN A 118 -2.81 7.06 -10.62
C ASN A 118 -2.96 7.05 -12.15
N GLN A 119 -4.15 7.30 -12.67
CA GLN A 119 -4.40 7.31 -14.12
C GLN A 119 -4.32 8.71 -14.74
N SER A 120 -4.50 9.77 -13.96
CA SER A 120 -4.54 11.14 -14.45
C SER A 120 -3.15 11.76 -14.58
N ASP A 121 -2.89 12.43 -15.70
CA ASP A 121 -1.65 13.17 -15.90
C ASP A 121 -1.77 14.60 -15.39
N VAL A 122 -0.69 15.15 -14.85
CA VAL A 122 -0.60 16.53 -14.43
C VAL A 122 0.54 17.27 -15.13
N ASN A 123 0.29 18.56 -15.41
CA ASN A 123 1.28 19.51 -15.88
C ASN A 123 1.34 20.68 -14.90
N MET A 124 2.44 20.80 -14.18
CA MET A 124 2.64 21.87 -13.21
C MET A 124 4.12 22.11 -12.91
N VAL A 125 4.42 23.24 -12.31
CA VAL A 125 5.74 23.50 -11.75
C VAL A 125 5.61 23.50 -10.24
N PHE A 126 6.32 22.62 -9.58
CA PHE A 126 6.40 22.60 -8.13
C PHE A 126 7.09 23.84 -7.61
N SER A 127 6.46 24.53 -6.67
CA SER A 127 7.03 25.70 -5.97
C SER A 127 6.35 25.82 -4.61
N GLY A 128 6.73 24.95 -3.66
CA GLY A 128 6.13 24.93 -2.32
C GLY A 128 6.44 23.68 -1.55
N THR A 129 5.74 23.49 -0.46
CA THR A 129 5.86 22.25 0.34
C THR A 129 5.10 21.10 -0.34
N PRO A 130 5.47 19.83 -0.07
CA PRO A 130 4.72 18.68 -0.57
C PRO A 130 3.22 18.76 -0.30
N GLU A 131 2.82 19.22 0.89
CA GLU A 131 1.42 19.40 1.27
C GLU A 131 0.71 20.40 0.32
N SER A 132 1.38 21.53 0.02
CA SER A 132 0.81 22.53 -0.89
C SER A 132 0.71 22.02 -2.34
N ILE A 133 1.66 21.19 -2.76
CA ILE A 133 1.66 20.56 -4.08
C ILE A 133 0.50 19.56 -4.20
N VAL A 134 0.31 18.71 -3.18
CA VAL A 134 -0.83 17.77 -3.16
C VAL A 134 -2.16 18.51 -3.17
N THR A 135 -2.30 19.59 -2.38
CA THR A 135 -3.51 20.42 -2.38
C THR A 135 -3.81 20.95 -3.80
N GLN A 136 -2.81 21.42 -4.54
CA GLN A 136 -2.97 21.87 -5.91
C GLN A 136 -3.36 20.74 -6.87
N ILE A 137 -2.81 19.53 -6.68
CA ILE A 137 -3.17 18.34 -7.47
C ILE A 137 -4.63 17.97 -7.20
N CYS A 138 -5.06 17.94 -5.93
CA CYS A 138 -6.44 17.70 -5.54
C CYS A 138 -7.41 18.69 -6.21
N GLN A 139 -7.08 19.98 -6.18
CA GLN A 139 -7.87 21.02 -6.84
C GLN A 139 -7.97 20.82 -8.37
N LYS A 140 -6.87 20.39 -9.01
CA LYS A 140 -6.85 20.15 -10.47
C LYS A 140 -7.68 18.92 -10.88
N LEU A 141 -7.76 17.92 -10.03
CA LEU A 141 -8.46 16.67 -10.29
C LEU A 141 -9.88 16.62 -9.69
N ASP A 142 -10.30 17.71 -9.05
CA ASP A 142 -11.58 17.80 -8.33
C ASP A 142 -11.76 16.67 -7.30
N ILE A 143 -10.68 16.36 -6.56
CA ILE A 143 -10.66 15.34 -5.51
C ILE A 143 -10.60 16.06 -4.16
N PRO A 144 -11.47 15.72 -3.19
CA PRO A 144 -11.38 16.28 -1.85
C PRO A 144 -10.01 16.00 -1.20
N CYS A 145 -9.35 17.04 -0.71
CA CYS A 145 -8.09 16.94 -0.01
C CYS A 145 -8.35 16.74 1.48
N GLY A 146 -7.79 15.68 2.04
CA GLY A 146 -7.86 15.36 3.45
C GLY A 146 -6.58 15.77 4.21
N GLU A 147 -6.25 15.00 5.25
CA GLU A 147 -5.07 15.23 6.07
C GLU A 147 -3.78 14.90 5.32
N LEU A 148 -2.82 15.81 5.37
CA LEU A 148 -1.52 15.65 4.74
C LEU A 148 -0.42 15.65 5.80
N ALA A 149 0.38 14.58 5.85
CA ALA A 149 1.49 14.44 6.79
C ALA A 149 2.47 15.60 6.62
N PRO A 150 2.85 16.27 7.73
CA PRO A 150 3.70 17.45 7.70
C PRO A 150 5.13 17.11 7.27
N THR A 151 5.69 17.95 6.42
CA THR A 151 7.08 17.79 5.95
C THR A 151 8.06 18.77 6.59
N ASN A 152 7.61 19.50 7.65
CA ASN A 152 8.41 20.46 8.40
C ASN A 152 9.03 21.57 7.52
N GLY A 153 8.25 22.05 6.55
CA GLY A 153 8.65 23.18 5.71
C GLY A 153 9.65 22.83 4.60
N VAL A 154 9.81 21.57 4.25
CA VAL A 154 10.60 21.17 3.08
C VAL A 154 9.99 21.79 1.82
N VAL A 155 10.77 22.59 1.09
CA VAL A 155 10.34 23.20 -0.16
C VAL A 155 10.88 22.41 -1.34
N VAL A 156 9.98 22.13 -2.30
CA VAL A 156 10.28 21.44 -3.56
C VAL A 156 10.12 22.44 -4.71
N LYS A 157 11.13 22.50 -5.59
CA LYS A 157 11.09 23.28 -6.83
C LYS A 157 11.51 22.37 -7.97
N SER A 158 10.61 22.03 -8.86
CA SER A 158 10.89 21.16 -10.01
C SER A 158 9.76 21.27 -11.04
N PRO A 159 10.07 21.22 -12.34
CA PRO A 159 9.05 20.98 -13.35
C PRO A 159 8.46 19.57 -13.16
N CYS A 160 7.17 19.43 -13.43
CA CYS A 160 6.45 18.15 -13.43
C CYS A 160 5.45 18.17 -14.59
N PHE A 161 5.87 17.69 -15.75
CA PHE A 161 5.09 17.73 -16.98
C PHE A 161 4.79 16.32 -17.47
N GLY A 162 3.50 16.04 -17.78
CA GLY A 162 3.07 14.74 -18.31
C GLY A 162 3.33 13.57 -17.37
N LYS A 163 3.34 13.79 -16.08
CA LYS A 163 3.49 12.74 -15.06
C LYS A 163 2.13 12.35 -14.48
N LYS A 164 2.00 11.09 -14.12
CA LYS A 164 0.85 10.65 -13.31
C LYS A 164 0.78 11.43 -12.01
N ALA A 165 -0.42 11.83 -11.60
CA ALA A 165 -0.61 12.64 -10.39
C ALA A 165 -0.06 11.94 -9.14
N TYR A 166 -0.22 10.61 -9.03
CA TYR A 166 0.41 9.82 -7.97
C TYR A 166 1.93 10.00 -7.95
N LYS A 167 2.59 9.85 -9.11
CA LYS A 167 4.05 10.04 -9.23
C LYS A 167 4.45 11.46 -8.86
N ALA A 168 3.67 12.46 -9.26
CA ALA A 168 3.89 13.85 -8.89
C ALA A 168 3.83 14.07 -7.36
N ILE A 169 2.89 13.44 -6.68
CA ILE A 169 2.80 13.42 -5.21
C ILE A 169 4.06 12.77 -4.62
N MET A 170 4.42 11.59 -5.11
CA MET A 170 5.57 10.85 -4.60
C MET A 170 6.89 11.56 -4.86
N MET A 171 7.06 12.23 -6.01
CA MET A 171 8.22 13.10 -6.28
C MET A 171 8.40 14.17 -5.20
N ALA A 172 7.32 14.84 -4.81
CA ALA A 172 7.37 15.89 -3.79
C ALA A 172 7.72 15.30 -2.41
N TYR A 173 7.06 14.21 -2.00
CA TYR A 173 7.31 13.57 -0.73
C TYR A 173 8.64 12.81 -0.66
N THR A 174 9.20 12.34 -1.78
CA THR A 174 10.55 11.76 -1.84
C THR A 174 11.61 12.78 -1.44
N VAL A 175 11.48 14.04 -1.88
CA VAL A 175 12.39 15.11 -1.47
C VAL A 175 12.32 15.34 0.05
N ALA A 176 11.13 15.31 0.62
CA ALA A 176 10.96 15.44 2.07
C ALA A 176 11.55 14.23 2.82
N ALA A 177 11.23 13.01 2.37
CA ALA A 177 11.71 11.76 2.97
C ALA A 177 13.24 11.70 3.03
N ARG A 178 13.93 12.15 1.98
CA ARG A 178 15.40 12.21 1.93
C ARG A 178 16.00 13.24 2.90
N LYS A 179 15.23 14.27 3.26
CA LYS A 179 15.70 15.30 4.20
C LYS A 179 15.42 14.96 5.65
N ASN A 180 14.27 14.38 5.94
CA ASN A 180 13.81 14.14 7.31
C ASN A 180 13.81 12.66 7.74
N GLY A 181 14.05 11.73 6.79
CA GLY A 181 14.05 10.28 7.05
C GLY A 181 12.67 9.63 7.17
N THR A 182 11.59 10.42 7.18
CA THR A 182 10.21 9.92 7.29
C THR A 182 9.76 9.34 5.96
N LYS A 183 9.04 8.23 5.99
CA LYS A 183 8.44 7.61 4.81
C LYS A 183 6.96 8.02 4.71
N TYR A 184 6.47 8.18 3.50
CA TYR A 184 5.11 8.68 3.25
C TYR A 184 4.38 7.79 2.26
N ILE A 185 3.05 7.73 2.39
CA ILE A 185 2.18 7.01 1.46
C ILE A 185 0.85 7.76 1.31
N PRO A 186 0.38 8.02 0.08
CA PRO A 186 -0.96 8.53 -0.17
C PRO A 186 -1.99 7.41 -0.06
N LEU A 187 -3.18 7.74 0.44
CA LEU A 187 -4.31 6.84 0.55
C LEU A 187 -5.63 7.63 0.59
N ILE A 188 -6.75 6.94 0.37
CA ILE A 188 -8.08 7.54 0.51
C ILE A 188 -8.62 7.25 1.90
N LYS A 189 -9.11 8.29 2.58
CA LYS A 189 -9.86 8.21 3.86
C LYS A 189 -11.26 8.81 3.70
N ASN A 190 -12.14 8.49 4.63
CA ASN A 190 -13.49 9.09 4.70
C ASN A 190 -14.22 9.04 3.34
N ILE A 191 -14.23 7.88 2.67
CA ILE A 191 -14.83 7.62 1.37
C ILE A 191 -14.01 8.18 0.19
N ASN A 192 -13.68 9.49 0.18
CA ASN A 192 -13.22 10.17 -1.01
C ASN A 192 -12.09 11.21 -0.77
N GLN A 193 -11.54 11.31 0.42
CA GLN A 193 -10.50 12.28 0.73
C GLN A 193 -9.11 11.72 0.44
N LEU A 194 -8.36 12.38 -0.44
CA LEU A 194 -6.95 12.08 -0.65
C LEU A 194 -6.14 12.58 0.55
N CYS A 195 -5.55 11.65 1.27
CA CYS A 195 -4.68 11.91 2.40
C CYS A 195 -3.25 11.42 2.08
N VAL A 196 -2.27 11.98 2.76
CA VAL A 196 -0.92 11.42 2.81
C VAL A 196 -0.57 11.20 4.27
N ILE A 197 -0.16 10.00 4.62
CA ILE A 197 0.24 9.64 5.99
C ILE A 197 1.73 9.35 6.08
N GLU A 198 2.27 9.38 7.29
CA GLU A 198 3.58 8.80 7.58
C GLU A 198 3.45 7.28 7.50
N LYS A 199 4.13 6.68 6.51
CA LYS A 199 4.11 5.24 6.29
C LYS A 199 4.74 4.52 7.46
N GLY A 200 4.07 3.47 7.95
CA GLY A 200 4.53 2.69 9.08
C GLY A 200 4.06 3.21 10.43
N THR A 201 3.14 4.16 10.47
CA THR A 201 2.42 4.52 11.71
C THR A 201 1.73 3.28 12.27
N LEU A 202 1.79 3.06 13.59
CA LEU A 202 1.10 1.93 14.21
C LEU A 202 -0.41 2.04 14.04
N CYS A 203 -1.04 0.98 13.55
CA CYS A 203 -2.49 0.91 13.34
C CYS A 203 -3.28 0.73 14.64
N GLY A 204 -2.60 0.43 15.76
CA GLY A 204 -3.21 0.17 17.06
C GLY A 204 -3.78 -1.24 17.22
N ALA A 205 -3.62 -2.13 16.24
CA ALA A 205 -3.92 -3.54 16.38
C ALA A 205 -2.69 -4.32 16.87
N VAL A 206 -2.94 -5.38 17.66
CA VAL A 206 -1.91 -6.31 18.15
C VAL A 206 -2.36 -7.73 17.86
N MET A 207 -1.47 -8.53 17.28
CA MET A 207 -1.69 -9.94 17.00
C MET A 207 -0.84 -10.78 17.96
N THR A 208 -1.48 -11.72 18.69
CA THR A 208 -0.79 -12.57 19.65
C THR A 208 -1.16 -14.03 19.44
N GLY A 209 -0.19 -14.95 19.58
CA GLY A 209 -0.37 -16.39 19.38
C GLY A 209 -1.47 -17.01 20.23
N ASP A 210 -1.73 -16.47 21.42
CA ASP A 210 -2.69 -17.04 22.36
C ASP A 210 -4.16 -16.67 22.07
N TYR A 211 -4.42 -15.64 21.25
CA TYR A 211 -5.75 -15.05 21.14
C TYR A 211 -6.31 -14.95 19.74
N ASN A 212 -5.55 -14.42 18.77
CA ASN A 212 -6.10 -14.06 17.48
C ASN A 212 -5.23 -14.46 16.27
N LEU A 213 -4.12 -15.14 16.49
CA LEU A 213 -3.33 -15.73 15.42
C LEU A 213 -3.82 -17.15 15.10
N ILE A 214 -4.07 -17.42 13.82
CA ILE A 214 -4.47 -18.75 13.34
C ILE A 214 -3.33 -19.40 12.59
N ASP A 215 -2.71 -18.63 11.65
CA ASP A 215 -1.59 -19.11 10.86
C ASP A 215 -0.60 -17.96 10.62
N THR A 216 0.67 -18.25 10.87
CA THR A 216 1.78 -17.29 10.69
C THR A 216 2.91 -17.97 9.96
N GLU A 217 3.48 -17.29 8.98
CA GLU A 217 4.64 -17.75 8.26
C GLU A 217 5.76 -16.69 8.34
N TYR A 218 6.96 -17.14 8.68
CA TYR A 218 8.20 -16.39 8.49
C TYR A 218 9.06 -17.11 7.47
N LYS A 219 9.41 -16.39 6.40
CA LYS A 219 10.24 -16.93 5.32
C LYS A 219 11.48 -16.09 5.13
N SER A 220 12.64 -16.76 5.08
CA SER A 220 13.90 -16.18 4.62
C SER A 220 14.33 -16.84 3.33
N THR A 221 14.75 -16.06 2.35
CA THR A 221 15.18 -16.58 1.05
C THR A 221 16.40 -15.85 0.52
N LEU A 222 17.24 -16.61 -0.20
CA LEU A 222 18.38 -16.11 -0.98
C LEU A 222 18.11 -16.14 -2.49
N GLN A 223 16.86 -16.38 -2.88
CA GLN A 223 16.49 -16.60 -4.29
C GLN A 223 16.90 -15.44 -5.20
N ASN A 224 16.84 -14.21 -4.69
CA ASN A 224 17.18 -12.99 -5.44
C ASN A 224 18.52 -12.39 -4.99
N LEU A 225 19.35 -13.17 -4.28
CA LEU A 225 20.64 -12.69 -3.79
C LEU A 225 21.46 -12.06 -4.91
N VAL A 226 21.97 -10.86 -4.68
CA VAL A 226 22.99 -10.19 -5.49
C VAL A 226 23.98 -9.55 -4.52
N ASN A 227 25.18 -10.09 -4.39
CA ASN A 227 26.19 -9.58 -3.46
C ASN A 227 27.42 -8.97 -4.14
N ARG A 228 27.43 -8.93 -5.48
CA ARG A 228 28.39 -8.13 -6.25
C ARG A 228 27.72 -7.52 -7.47
N VAL A 229 27.99 -6.24 -7.70
CA VAL A 229 27.62 -5.53 -8.92
C VAL A 229 28.86 -5.02 -9.60
N ILE A 230 29.05 -5.42 -10.87
CA ILE A 230 30.14 -4.94 -11.73
C ILE A 230 29.57 -3.84 -12.63
N ILE A 231 30.13 -2.65 -12.56
CA ILE A 231 29.79 -1.56 -13.47
C ILE A 231 30.75 -1.58 -14.64
N THR A 232 30.21 -1.63 -15.86
CA THR A 232 30.98 -1.61 -17.11
C THR A 232 30.66 -0.37 -17.94
N ASN A 233 31.64 0.06 -18.78
CA ASN A 233 31.39 1.12 -19.76
C ASN A 233 30.62 0.59 -20.99
N SER A 234 30.38 1.49 -21.97
CA SER A 234 29.72 1.16 -23.21
C SER A 234 30.41 0.06 -24.04
N LYS A 235 31.74 -0.13 -23.85
CA LYS A 235 32.58 -1.13 -24.51
C LYS A 235 32.69 -2.46 -23.75
N GLY A 236 32.06 -2.57 -22.56
CA GLY A 236 32.09 -3.76 -21.71
C GLY A 236 33.29 -3.83 -20.76
N ASN A 237 34.18 -2.80 -20.73
CA ASN A 237 35.29 -2.78 -19.79
C ASN A 237 34.79 -2.44 -18.38
N GLN A 238 35.30 -3.16 -17.38
CA GLN A 238 34.97 -2.93 -15.99
C GLN A 238 35.47 -1.53 -15.53
N ILE A 239 34.58 -0.75 -14.94
CA ILE A 239 34.88 0.56 -14.36
C ILE A 239 34.99 0.44 -12.83
N LYS A 240 34.04 -0.24 -12.21
CA LYS A 240 33.91 -0.32 -10.75
C LYS A 240 33.26 -1.62 -10.33
N VAL A 241 33.60 -2.08 -9.13
CA VAL A 241 32.93 -3.20 -8.45
C VAL A 241 32.37 -2.68 -7.13
N ILE A 242 31.14 -3.03 -6.85
CA ILE A 242 30.47 -2.80 -5.56
C ILE A 242 30.07 -4.16 -5.04
N GLU A 243 30.50 -4.51 -3.84
CA GLU A 243 30.27 -5.85 -3.28
C GLU A 243 30.07 -5.81 -1.77
N ASP A 244 29.35 -6.82 -1.28
CA ASP A 244 29.20 -7.17 0.11
C ASP A 244 30.07 -8.41 0.41
N ALA A 245 31.26 -8.17 0.95
CA ALA A 245 32.24 -9.23 1.20
C ALA A 245 31.75 -10.23 2.26
N GLU A 246 30.99 -9.79 3.26
CA GLU A 246 30.45 -10.66 4.30
C GLU A 246 29.40 -11.61 3.73
N SER A 247 28.52 -11.08 2.89
CA SER A 247 27.52 -11.86 2.17
C SER A 247 28.16 -12.88 1.22
N ILE A 248 29.23 -12.47 0.50
CA ILE A 248 29.96 -13.38 -0.39
C ILE A 248 30.62 -14.53 0.41
N GLN A 249 31.23 -14.21 1.54
CA GLN A 249 31.85 -15.23 2.39
C GLN A 249 30.82 -16.22 2.94
N LYS A 250 29.63 -15.76 3.29
CA LYS A 250 28.59 -16.56 3.94
C LYS A 250 27.76 -17.39 2.96
N TYR A 251 27.42 -16.81 1.80
CA TYR A 251 26.43 -17.38 0.88
C TYR A 251 26.99 -17.73 -0.50
N GLY A 252 28.25 -17.42 -0.75
CA GLY A 252 28.87 -17.57 -2.07
C GLY A 252 28.61 -16.32 -2.97
N LEU A 253 29.29 -16.31 -4.11
CA LEU A 253 29.23 -15.16 -5.03
C LEU A 253 28.05 -15.26 -5.98
N VAL A 254 27.18 -14.24 -5.94
CA VAL A 254 26.16 -13.99 -6.97
C VAL A 254 26.33 -12.57 -7.49
N GLN A 255 26.66 -12.43 -8.79
CA GLN A 255 26.98 -11.14 -9.36
C GLN A 255 26.02 -10.69 -10.46
N LYS A 256 25.81 -9.37 -10.51
CA LYS A 256 25.08 -8.66 -11.55
C LYS A 256 26.02 -7.72 -12.29
N VAL A 257 25.81 -7.56 -13.60
CA VAL A 257 26.57 -6.58 -14.40
C VAL A 257 25.62 -5.44 -14.80
N MET A 258 26.03 -4.21 -14.53
CA MET A 258 25.31 -3.00 -14.93
C MET A 258 26.18 -2.18 -15.88
N LYS A 259 25.57 -1.64 -16.95
CA LYS A 259 26.27 -0.85 -17.95
C LYS A 259 26.03 0.64 -17.68
N GLN A 260 27.12 1.39 -17.59
CA GLN A 260 27.12 2.84 -17.44
C GLN A 260 27.33 3.52 -18.79
N SER A 261 26.57 4.59 -19.05
CA SER A 261 26.86 5.49 -20.15
C SER A 261 27.99 6.46 -19.78
N ASP A 262 28.71 6.98 -20.77
CA ASP A 262 29.89 7.86 -20.51
C ASP A 262 29.55 9.19 -19.80
N LYS A 263 28.27 9.46 -19.54
CA LYS A 263 27.77 10.72 -18.98
C LYS A 263 27.12 10.59 -17.59
N GLU A 264 26.90 9.37 -17.09
CA GLU A 264 26.17 9.14 -15.85
C GLU A 264 26.93 8.20 -14.91
N ASP A 265 27.09 8.57 -13.65
CA ASP A 265 27.59 7.67 -12.61
C ASP A 265 26.42 6.91 -11.96
N ILE A 266 26.36 5.59 -12.20
CA ILE A 266 25.33 4.70 -11.69
C ILE A 266 25.76 4.00 -10.38
N SER A 267 26.78 4.49 -9.68
CA SER A 267 27.26 3.85 -8.44
C SER A 267 26.18 3.73 -7.37
N ALA A 268 25.28 4.73 -7.25
CA ALA A 268 24.18 4.69 -6.30
C ALA A 268 23.14 3.65 -6.68
N GLU A 269 22.83 3.50 -7.97
CA GLU A 269 21.92 2.49 -8.49
C GLU A 269 22.50 1.08 -8.33
N ALA A 270 23.81 0.93 -8.57
CA ALA A 270 24.52 -0.33 -8.37
C ALA A 270 24.56 -0.74 -6.88
N GLN A 271 24.66 0.23 -5.96
CA GLN A 271 24.54 -0.05 -4.52
C GLN A 271 23.13 -0.54 -4.16
N LYS A 272 22.09 0.07 -4.71
CA LYS A 272 20.69 -0.36 -4.54
C LYS A 272 20.40 -1.73 -5.18
N ALA A 273 21.19 -2.14 -6.15
CA ALA A 273 21.04 -3.43 -6.83
C ALA A 273 21.66 -4.61 -6.07
N LEU A 274 22.39 -4.36 -4.96
CA LEU A 274 22.77 -5.40 -4.02
C LEU A 274 21.50 -5.85 -3.26
N VAL A 275 21.26 -7.15 -3.25
CA VAL A 275 20.14 -7.79 -2.55
C VAL A 275 20.73 -8.82 -1.59
N SER A 276 20.40 -8.69 -0.32
CA SER A 276 20.80 -9.65 0.71
C SER A 276 19.73 -10.73 0.94
N VAL A 277 19.68 -11.32 2.12
CA VAL A 277 18.60 -12.23 2.54
C VAL A 277 17.29 -11.44 2.57
N GLU A 278 16.32 -11.87 1.78
CA GLU A 278 14.97 -11.33 1.82
C GLU A 278 14.16 -12.06 2.89
N ASN A 279 13.59 -11.29 3.80
CA ASN A 279 12.69 -11.78 4.84
C ASN A 279 11.28 -11.31 4.55
N SER A 280 10.33 -12.22 4.62
CA SER A 280 8.90 -11.92 4.54
C SER A 280 8.15 -12.61 5.66
N GLY A 281 7.06 -12.01 6.09
CA GLY A 281 6.15 -12.57 7.06
C GLY A 281 4.73 -12.53 6.54
N SER A 282 3.89 -13.45 6.99
CA SER A 282 2.46 -13.37 6.76
C SER A 282 1.69 -13.79 7.99
N VAL A 283 0.48 -13.25 8.09
CA VAL A 283 -0.53 -13.63 9.09
C VAL A 283 -1.80 -13.91 8.33
N SER A 284 -2.39 -15.08 8.50
CA SER A 284 -3.55 -15.55 7.71
C SER A 284 -4.70 -16.02 8.55
N GLY A 285 -5.93 -15.78 8.05
CA GLY A 285 -7.17 -16.28 8.63
C GLY A 285 -7.54 -15.68 9.99
N VAL A 286 -6.93 -14.59 10.37
CA VAL A 286 -7.17 -13.94 11.68
C VAL A 286 -8.47 -13.14 11.68
N PRO A 287 -9.10 -12.90 12.86
CA PRO A 287 -10.27 -12.03 12.96
C PRO A 287 -10.00 -10.66 12.35
N ASN A 288 -10.98 -10.14 11.60
CA ASN A 288 -10.85 -8.85 10.92
C ASN A 288 -10.66 -7.68 11.89
N ASP A 289 -9.72 -6.81 11.55
CA ASP A 289 -9.55 -5.49 12.14
C ASP A 289 -9.37 -4.45 11.03
N PHE A 290 -10.34 -3.57 10.86
CA PHE A 290 -10.32 -2.54 9.80
C PHE A 290 -9.16 -1.54 9.90
N ARG A 291 -8.45 -1.50 11.04
CA ARG A 291 -7.27 -0.65 11.23
C ARG A 291 -6.02 -1.23 10.59
N ALA A 292 -5.96 -2.56 10.42
CA ALA A 292 -4.80 -3.27 9.90
C ALA A 292 -4.76 -3.22 8.38
N VAL A 293 -4.38 -2.08 7.82
CA VAL A 293 -4.33 -1.84 6.37
C VAL A 293 -2.91 -1.51 5.89
N SER A 294 -2.64 -1.82 4.64
CA SER A 294 -1.35 -1.55 3.98
C SER A 294 -0.93 -0.08 4.11
N GLY A 295 0.37 0.13 4.35
CA GLY A 295 0.93 1.44 4.65
C GLY A 295 1.06 1.77 6.14
N TYR A 296 0.33 1.09 7.01
CA TYR A 296 0.50 1.14 8.46
C TYR A 296 1.47 0.05 8.95
N SER A 297 1.72 -0.01 10.24
CA SER A 297 2.43 -1.10 10.90
C SER A 297 1.59 -1.72 12.01
N ILE A 298 1.93 -2.96 12.36
CA ILE A 298 1.22 -3.77 13.34
C ILE A 298 2.23 -4.45 14.27
N ILE A 299 1.81 -4.73 15.50
CA ILE A 299 2.59 -5.54 16.43
C ILE A 299 2.13 -6.99 16.31
N VAL A 300 3.09 -7.89 16.06
CA VAL A 300 2.86 -9.34 16.07
C VAL A 300 3.74 -9.97 17.15
N GLN A 301 3.15 -10.87 17.94
CA GLN A 301 3.81 -11.59 19.01
C GLN A 301 3.53 -13.08 18.84
N ASP A 302 4.33 -13.73 18.00
CA ASP A 302 4.29 -15.17 17.79
C ASP A 302 5.70 -15.77 17.95
N GLU A 303 5.90 -16.49 19.05
CA GLU A 303 7.18 -17.16 19.32
C GLU A 303 7.40 -18.37 18.43
N VAL A 304 6.34 -19.00 17.92
CA VAL A 304 6.44 -20.24 17.15
C VAL A 304 7.02 -19.98 15.78
N SER A 305 6.50 -18.99 15.05
CA SER A 305 7.06 -18.59 13.76
C SER A 305 8.31 -17.71 13.91
N GLY A 306 8.50 -17.07 15.07
CA GLY A 306 9.54 -16.08 15.31
C GLY A 306 9.18 -14.68 14.87
N LEU A 307 7.92 -14.42 14.49
CA LEU A 307 7.39 -13.08 14.23
C LEU A 307 7.10 -12.37 15.56
N TYR A 308 8.08 -11.67 16.09
CA TYR A 308 7.95 -10.97 17.35
C TYR A 308 8.45 -9.53 17.24
N GLY A 309 7.54 -8.56 17.24
CA GLY A 309 7.87 -7.14 17.14
C GLY A 309 6.88 -6.33 16.33
N GLN A 310 7.35 -5.18 15.84
CA GLN A 310 6.61 -4.30 14.93
C GLN A 310 6.97 -4.65 13.50
N PHE A 311 5.95 -4.85 12.65
CA PHE A 311 6.09 -5.14 11.23
C PHE A 311 5.28 -4.16 10.41
N TYR A 312 5.71 -3.89 9.17
CA TYR A 312 5.02 -3.02 8.25
C TYR A 312 4.06 -3.84 7.40
N ILE A 313 2.80 -3.39 7.30
CA ILE A 313 1.80 -4.07 6.47
C ILE A 313 2.05 -3.67 5.02
N GLU A 314 2.54 -4.62 4.22
CA GLU A 314 2.78 -4.44 2.80
C GLU A 314 1.52 -4.64 1.98
N SER A 315 0.77 -5.71 2.27
CA SER A 315 -0.55 -5.93 1.70
C SER A 315 -1.51 -6.47 2.74
N ASP A 316 -2.79 -6.19 2.52
CA ASP A 316 -3.89 -6.67 3.34
C ASP A 316 -5.04 -7.16 2.49
N THR A 317 -5.72 -8.18 2.96
CA THR A 317 -6.95 -8.70 2.37
C THR A 317 -7.93 -9.04 3.46
N HIS A 318 -9.08 -8.37 3.45
CA HIS A 318 -10.17 -8.57 4.39
C HIS A 318 -11.30 -9.29 3.65
N THR A 319 -11.68 -10.46 4.13
CA THR A 319 -12.71 -11.33 3.51
C THR A 319 -13.90 -11.47 4.44
N PHE A 320 -15.08 -11.18 3.89
CA PHE A 320 -16.36 -11.29 4.57
C PHE A 320 -17.23 -12.30 3.81
N THR A 321 -17.62 -13.38 4.46
CA THR A 321 -18.45 -14.44 3.87
C THR A 321 -19.20 -15.20 4.96
N ASN A 322 -20.48 -15.48 4.75
CA ASN A 322 -21.30 -16.28 5.66
C ASN A 322 -21.24 -15.84 7.14
N GLY A 323 -21.26 -14.54 7.38
CA GLY A 323 -21.16 -13.97 8.73
C GLY A 323 -19.78 -14.08 9.40
N LYS A 324 -18.74 -14.48 8.64
CA LYS A 324 -17.35 -14.51 9.10
C LYS A 324 -16.58 -13.35 8.48
N ALA A 325 -15.82 -12.68 9.30
CA ALA A 325 -14.88 -11.63 8.88
C ALA A 325 -13.45 -12.05 9.26
N GLN A 326 -12.60 -12.20 8.25
CA GLN A 326 -11.21 -12.62 8.41
C GLN A 326 -10.30 -11.69 7.61
N MET A 327 -9.04 -11.61 8.01
CA MET A 327 -8.02 -10.90 7.24
C MET A 327 -6.74 -11.71 7.11
N ASP A 328 -6.03 -11.42 6.02
CA ASP A 328 -4.71 -11.91 5.70
C ASP A 328 -3.78 -10.70 5.49
N LEU A 329 -2.60 -10.74 6.09
CA LEU A 329 -1.61 -9.66 6.02
C LEU A 329 -0.28 -10.20 5.49
N THR A 330 0.34 -9.47 4.56
CA THR A 330 1.76 -9.63 4.22
C THR A 330 2.56 -8.59 4.97
N LEU A 331 3.61 -9.02 5.64
CA LEU A 331 4.42 -8.22 6.53
C LEU A 331 5.82 -8.00 5.97
N ALA A 332 6.26 -6.76 5.94
CA ALA A 332 7.62 -6.38 5.63
C ALA A 332 8.40 -6.04 6.91
N PHE A 333 9.69 -6.32 6.89
CA PHE A 333 10.63 -6.07 7.99
C PHE A 333 11.24 -4.67 7.91
N GLU A 334 11.15 -4.03 6.74
CA GLU A 334 11.67 -2.71 6.47
C GLU A 334 10.57 -1.76 5.97
N ASN A 335 10.63 -0.51 6.40
CA ASN A 335 9.72 0.53 5.91
C ASN A 335 10.27 1.15 4.62
N LEU A 336 9.96 0.54 3.49
CA LEU A 336 10.34 1.05 2.18
C LEU A 336 9.26 1.99 1.64
N MET A 337 9.68 3.04 0.96
CA MET A 337 8.81 4.01 0.29
C MET A 337 8.98 3.89 -1.22
N ASP A 338 7.90 4.07 -1.96
CA ASP A 338 7.95 4.28 -3.40
C ASP A 338 8.57 5.65 -3.68
N GLU A 339 9.86 5.65 -4.07
CA GLU A 339 10.61 6.88 -4.30
C GLU A 339 10.57 7.25 -5.79
N GLU A 340 10.14 8.47 -6.09
CA GLU A 340 10.13 9.04 -7.44
C GLU A 340 11.10 10.22 -7.55
N GLU A 341 11.93 10.20 -8.59
CA GLU A 341 12.95 11.25 -8.80
C GLU A 341 12.35 12.52 -9.38
N ILE A 342 12.79 13.67 -8.88
CA ILE A 342 12.49 14.97 -9.49
C ILE A 342 13.29 15.14 -10.79
N GLU A 343 12.69 15.76 -11.80
CA GLU A 343 13.40 16.10 -13.03
C GLU A 343 14.49 17.14 -12.74
N LYS A 344 15.72 16.84 -13.13
CA LYS A 344 16.81 17.81 -13.06
C LYS A 344 16.55 18.90 -14.10
N ASP A 345 16.57 20.15 -13.66
CA ASP A 345 16.41 21.31 -14.55
C ASP A 345 17.56 21.34 -15.58
N THR A 346 17.30 20.84 -16.79
CA THR A 346 18.29 20.79 -17.87
C THR A 346 18.57 22.15 -18.50
N ASN A 347 17.86 23.19 -18.07
CA ASN A 347 17.97 24.54 -18.65
C ASN A 347 19.17 25.39 -18.16
N ASN A 348 19.97 24.89 -17.21
CA ASN A 348 21.12 25.65 -16.70
C ASN A 348 22.45 25.44 -17.49
N LYS A 349 22.39 24.82 -18.68
CA LYS A 349 23.58 24.57 -19.54
C LYS A 349 23.67 25.45 -20.79
N LYS A 350 22.87 26.54 -20.91
CA LYS A 350 22.97 27.48 -22.06
C LYS A 350 23.23 28.91 -21.64
N SER A 351 24.09 29.12 -20.66
CA SER A 351 24.67 30.46 -20.41
C SER A 351 26.05 30.32 -19.79
N LYS A 352 27.00 29.96 -20.63
CA LYS A 352 28.42 30.36 -20.49
C LYS A 352 29.07 30.30 -21.86
#